data_b071929c2c14c313672c2432312ee82c
#
_entry.id   b071929c2c14c313672c2432312ee82c
#
_cell.length_a   1.000
_cell.length_b   1.000
_cell.length_c   1.000
_cell.angle_alpha   90.00
_cell.angle_beta   90.00
_cell.angle_gamma   90.00
#
_symmetry.space_group_name_H-M   'P 1'
#
loop_
_entity.id
_entity.type
_entity.pdbx_description
1 polymer ?
#
loop_
_entity_poly.entity_id
_entity_poly.type
_entity_poly.pdbx_seq_one_letter_code
_entity_poly.pdbx_strand_id
1 'polypeptide(L)'
;NQNFKIVSSHYGLHVGPDGASAQMESDIAMMKAIPNMVIVNPADYNQTKTMTHLVSRAKGPIYMKLTREKFPVFLKEDAHTEIGKVQKLLSGDKLTVIATGSMVYETLQAVLEVDKDGGKVELLNLHTIKPLGKDGILESVRKTGKLLVVEEHNIWGGVGESVSRIVAENHP
;
A
#
# COMPACT_ATOMS: atom_id res chain seq x y z
N ASN A 1 -4.86 24.75 -2.07
CA ASN A 1 -3.90 23.68 -2.42
C ASN A 1 -2.48 24.23 -2.41
N GLN A 2 -1.77 24.08 -1.30
CA GLN A 2 -0.33 24.37 -1.25
C GLN A 2 0.43 23.21 -1.90
N ASN A 3 1.51 23.54 -2.63
CA ASN A 3 2.35 22.54 -3.26
C ASN A 3 3.52 22.17 -2.34
N PHE A 4 3.28 21.28 -1.39
CA PHE A 4 4.31 20.80 -0.47
C PHE A 4 4.35 19.26 -0.43
N LYS A 5 5.48 18.73 -0.03
CA LYS A 5 5.73 17.30 0.11
C LYS A 5 6.21 17.01 1.53
N ILE A 6 5.50 16.12 2.22
CA ILE A 6 5.92 15.58 3.50
C ILE A 6 6.48 14.18 3.22
N VAL A 7 7.76 13.98 3.50
CA VAL A 7 8.41 12.66 3.42
C VAL A 7 8.73 12.26 4.85
N SER A 8 8.01 11.29 5.37
CA SER A 8 8.17 10.81 6.74
C SER A 8 8.75 9.40 6.74
N SER A 9 9.76 9.18 7.53
CA SER A 9 10.30 7.85 7.83
C SER A 9 9.84 7.40 9.23
N HIS A 10 10.17 6.15 9.60
CA HIS A 10 9.89 5.61 10.92
C HIS A 10 8.39 5.46 11.22
N TYR A 11 7.66 4.80 10.33
CA TYR A 11 6.28 4.43 10.62
C TYR A 11 6.17 2.98 11.12
N GLY A 12 5.07 2.69 11.79
CA GLY A 12 4.66 1.34 12.11
C GLY A 12 5.50 0.65 13.19
N LEU A 13 5.32 -0.65 13.34
CA LEU A 13 6.01 -1.48 14.33
C LEU A 13 7.45 -1.80 13.93
N HIS A 14 7.78 -1.76 12.64
CA HIS A 14 9.13 -1.98 12.11
C HIS A 14 10.18 -0.97 12.58
N VAL A 15 9.77 0.09 13.25
CA VAL A 15 10.70 0.98 13.97
C VAL A 15 11.49 0.20 15.04
N GLY A 16 10.90 -0.87 15.60
CA GLY A 16 11.55 -1.86 16.44
C GLY A 16 12.19 -1.28 17.71
N PRO A 17 13.54 -1.20 17.77
CA PRO A 17 14.25 -0.86 18.99
C PRO A 17 14.01 0.55 19.54
N ASP A 18 13.48 1.49 18.74
CA ASP A 18 13.15 2.84 19.21
C ASP A 18 11.89 2.83 20.12
N GLY A 19 11.15 1.73 20.11
CA GLY A 19 10.04 1.47 21.03
C GLY A 19 8.74 2.21 20.70
N ALA A 20 7.74 2.01 21.55
CA ALA A 20 6.36 2.43 21.30
C ALA A 20 6.19 3.95 21.08
N SER A 21 7.05 4.78 21.65
CA SER A 21 7.00 6.24 21.48
C SER A 21 7.33 6.70 20.05
N ALA A 22 8.02 5.85 19.27
CA ALA A 22 8.39 6.13 17.88
C ALA A 22 7.51 5.37 16.86
N GLN A 23 6.75 4.38 17.31
CA GLN A 23 5.89 3.55 16.48
C GLN A 23 4.62 4.31 16.08
N MET A 24 4.55 4.78 14.82
CA MET A 24 3.43 5.55 14.30
C MET A 24 2.43 4.63 13.58
N GLU A 25 1.26 4.42 14.20
CA GLU A 25 0.20 3.53 13.69
C GLU A 25 -1.06 4.29 13.25
N SER A 26 -1.01 5.62 13.15
CA SER A 26 -2.18 6.47 12.88
C SER A 26 -1.95 7.50 11.77
N ASP A 27 -0.78 7.51 11.15
CA ASP A 27 -0.38 8.50 10.16
C ASP A 27 -1.29 8.52 8.92
N ILE A 28 -1.67 7.34 8.41
CA ILE A 28 -2.59 7.23 7.27
C ILE A 28 -3.95 7.85 7.62
N ALA A 29 -4.49 7.56 8.81
CA ALA A 29 -5.77 8.10 9.26
C ALA A 29 -5.75 9.64 9.30
N MET A 30 -4.71 10.22 9.91
CA MET A 30 -4.54 11.67 10.00
C MET A 30 -4.37 12.32 8.62
N MET A 31 -3.52 11.77 7.78
CA MET A 31 -3.25 12.33 6.45
C MET A 31 -4.43 12.16 5.50
N LYS A 32 -5.22 11.09 5.62
CA LYS A 32 -6.45 10.90 4.83
C LYS A 32 -7.49 11.99 5.11
N ALA A 33 -7.57 12.49 6.34
CA ALA A 33 -8.51 13.53 6.73
C ALA A 33 -8.20 14.88 6.05
N ILE A 34 -6.96 15.11 5.61
CA ILE A 34 -6.57 16.37 4.96
C ILE A 34 -7.10 16.41 3.53
N PRO A 35 -7.89 17.45 3.15
CA PRO A 35 -8.39 17.59 1.79
C PRO A 35 -7.26 17.62 0.75
N ASN A 36 -7.47 16.94 -0.38
CA ASN A 36 -6.54 16.87 -1.51
C ASN A 36 -5.14 16.28 -1.20
N MET A 37 -4.88 15.80 -0.01
CA MET A 37 -3.65 15.10 0.32
C MET A 37 -3.55 13.81 -0.49
N VAL A 38 -2.50 13.65 -1.27
CA VAL A 38 -2.11 12.38 -1.89
C VAL A 38 -1.24 11.62 -0.90
N ILE A 39 -1.46 10.31 -0.76
CA ILE A 39 -0.70 9.47 0.17
C ILE A 39 -0.10 8.31 -0.60
N VAL A 40 1.23 8.18 -0.52
CA VAL A 40 1.98 7.12 -1.18
C VAL A 40 2.87 6.37 -0.18
N ASN A 41 2.94 5.05 -0.34
CA ASN A 41 3.69 4.13 0.52
C ASN A 41 4.40 3.07 -0.34
N PRO A 42 5.58 3.38 -0.89
CA PRO A 42 6.32 2.44 -1.74
C PRO A 42 6.77 1.20 -0.98
N ALA A 43 6.86 0.06 -1.70
CA ALA A 43 7.12 -1.25 -1.12
C ALA A 43 8.62 -1.58 -0.97
N ASP A 44 9.47 -1.03 -1.84
CA ASP A 44 10.91 -1.28 -1.81
C ASP A 44 11.72 -0.08 -2.34
N TYR A 45 13.04 -0.25 -2.43
CA TYR A 45 13.95 0.80 -2.91
C TYR A 45 13.65 1.23 -4.36
N ASN A 46 13.41 0.29 -5.27
CA ASN A 46 13.16 0.61 -6.67
C ASN A 46 11.87 1.40 -6.84
N GLN A 47 10.81 1.01 -6.14
CA GLN A 47 9.56 1.75 -6.14
C GLN A 47 9.70 3.10 -5.43
N THR A 48 10.48 3.19 -4.35
CA THR A 48 10.79 4.46 -3.68
C THR A 48 11.48 5.44 -4.62
N LYS A 49 12.49 4.97 -5.36
CA LYS A 49 13.20 5.79 -6.37
C LYS A 49 12.22 6.34 -7.42
N THR A 50 11.42 5.48 -8.03
CA THR A 50 10.42 5.89 -9.02
C THR A 50 9.38 6.83 -8.43
N MET A 51 8.84 6.51 -7.25
CA MET A 51 7.84 7.32 -6.57
C MET A 51 8.37 8.70 -6.19
N THR A 52 9.64 8.82 -5.79
CA THR A 52 10.29 10.11 -5.51
C THR A 52 10.27 11.03 -6.73
N HIS A 53 10.57 10.50 -7.92
CA HIS A 53 10.47 11.27 -9.16
C HIS A 53 9.03 11.67 -9.49
N LEU A 54 8.06 10.79 -9.29
CA LEU A 54 6.65 11.10 -9.52
C LEU A 54 6.16 12.19 -8.55
N VAL A 55 6.47 12.05 -7.26
CA VAL A 55 6.09 12.98 -6.19
C VAL A 55 6.72 14.36 -6.41
N SER A 56 7.98 14.44 -6.84
CA SER A 56 8.65 15.73 -7.09
C SER A 56 8.01 16.55 -8.20
N ARG A 57 7.42 15.89 -9.20
CA ARG A 57 6.78 16.53 -10.36
C ARG A 57 5.29 16.78 -10.16
N ALA A 58 4.63 16.04 -9.29
CA ALA A 58 3.19 16.17 -9.05
C ALA A 58 2.88 17.49 -8.31
N LYS A 59 1.73 18.09 -8.63
CA LYS A 59 1.24 19.30 -7.95
C LYS A 59 0.32 18.94 -6.77
N GLY A 60 0.33 19.79 -5.75
CA GLY A 60 -0.50 19.63 -4.56
C GLY A 60 0.23 19.01 -3.36
N PRO A 61 -0.47 18.85 -2.24
CA PRO A 61 0.09 18.26 -1.03
C PRO A 61 0.24 16.74 -1.18
N ILE A 62 1.41 16.21 -0.86
CA ILE A 62 1.70 14.77 -0.91
C ILE A 62 2.38 14.34 0.39
N TYR A 63 1.91 13.26 0.96
CA TYR A 63 2.54 12.52 2.04
C TYR A 63 3.15 11.23 1.50
N MET A 64 4.46 11.10 1.63
CA MET A 64 5.21 9.89 1.27
C MET A 64 5.71 9.22 2.54
N LYS A 65 5.24 8.01 2.77
CA LYS A 65 5.50 7.20 3.95
C LYS A 65 6.66 6.24 3.68
N LEU A 66 7.72 6.27 4.51
CA LEU A 66 8.92 5.44 4.38
C LEU A 66 9.24 4.73 5.69
N THR A 67 9.72 3.49 5.59
CA THR A 67 10.14 2.73 6.77
C THR A 67 11.50 3.20 7.30
N ARG A 68 11.88 2.73 8.49
CA ARG A 68 13.23 2.85 9.05
C ARG A 68 14.11 1.69 8.60
N GLU A 69 13.59 0.48 8.65
CA GLU A 69 14.33 -0.74 8.39
C GLU A 69 14.62 -0.94 6.90
N LYS A 70 15.69 -1.69 6.63
CA LYS A 70 16.04 -2.10 5.26
C LYS A 70 15.18 -3.30 4.88
N PHE A 71 14.46 -3.18 3.77
CA PHE A 71 13.70 -4.26 3.17
C PHE A 71 14.41 -4.82 1.93
N PRO A 72 14.18 -6.09 1.59
CA PRO A 72 14.66 -6.64 0.32
C PRO A 72 14.15 -5.85 -0.88
N VAL A 73 15.01 -5.68 -1.88
CA VAL A 73 14.62 -5.12 -3.17
C VAL A 73 14.11 -6.29 -4.02
N PHE A 74 12.83 -6.28 -4.35
CA PHE A 74 12.17 -7.40 -5.05
C PHE A 74 11.41 -6.97 -6.31
N LEU A 75 11.05 -5.70 -6.42
CA LEU A 75 10.47 -5.15 -7.64
C LEU A 75 11.58 -4.86 -8.66
N LYS A 76 11.26 -5.02 -9.94
CA LYS A 76 12.18 -4.64 -11.02
C LYS A 76 12.39 -3.11 -11.03
N GLU A 77 13.56 -2.65 -11.47
CA GLU A 77 13.87 -1.23 -11.52
C GLU A 77 12.93 -0.45 -12.49
N ASP A 78 12.49 -1.12 -13.56
CA ASP A 78 11.55 -0.60 -14.56
C ASP A 78 10.09 -0.94 -14.27
N ALA A 79 9.78 -1.45 -13.08
CA ALA A 79 8.41 -1.80 -12.70
C ALA A 79 7.49 -0.58 -12.78
N HIS A 80 6.40 -0.73 -13.55
CA HIS A 80 5.45 0.35 -13.75
C HIS A 80 4.84 0.80 -12.42
N THR A 81 4.98 2.10 -12.14
CA THR A 81 4.43 2.74 -10.94
C THR A 81 3.69 4.01 -11.35
N GLU A 82 2.42 4.12 -10.99
CA GLU A 82 1.56 5.27 -11.30
C GLU A 82 0.73 5.65 -10.07
N ILE A 83 0.75 6.93 -9.69
CA ILE A 83 -0.04 7.43 -8.55
C ILE A 83 -1.53 7.22 -8.83
N GLY A 84 -2.24 6.61 -7.89
CA GLY A 84 -3.68 6.31 -8.02
C GLY A 84 -4.01 4.96 -8.65
N LYS A 85 -3.00 4.14 -8.93
CA LYS A 85 -3.19 2.76 -9.43
C LYS A 85 -2.73 1.73 -8.39
N VAL A 86 -3.12 0.48 -8.61
CA VAL A 86 -2.57 -0.69 -7.92
C VAL A 86 -1.63 -1.44 -8.86
N GLN A 87 -0.63 -2.09 -8.31
CA GLN A 87 0.28 -2.95 -9.06
C GLN A 87 -0.02 -4.42 -8.75
N LYS A 88 -0.40 -5.19 -9.76
CA LYS A 88 -0.60 -6.63 -9.62
C LYS A 88 0.76 -7.33 -9.60
N LEU A 89 1.08 -8.03 -8.52
CA LEU A 89 2.32 -8.79 -8.36
C LEU A 89 2.14 -10.26 -8.72
N LEU A 90 1.01 -10.87 -8.29
CA LEU A 90 0.66 -12.25 -8.60
C LEU A 90 -0.79 -12.32 -9.06
N SER A 91 -1.06 -13.22 -10.01
CA SER A 91 -2.41 -13.49 -10.49
C SER A 91 -2.99 -14.72 -9.82
N GLY A 92 -4.25 -14.63 -9.40
CA GLY A 92 -4.98 -15.72 -8.77
C GLY A 92 -6.49 -15.54 -8.93
N ASP A 93 -7.26 -16.52 -8.48
CA ASP A 93 -8.73 -16.56 -8.62
C ASP A 93 -9.47 -16.96 -7.33
N LYS A 94 -8.74 -17.20 -6.23
CA LYS A 94 -9.33 -17.71 -4.98
C LYS A 94 -9.45 -16.66 -3.89
N LEU A 95 -8.50 -15.73 -3.83
CA LEU A 95 -8.41 -14.69 -2.81
C LEU A 95 -7.68 -13.50 -3.38
N THR A 96 -8.19 -12.29 -3.17
CA THR A 96 -7.45 -11.06 -3.36
C THR A 96 -6.75 -10.69 -2.06
N VAL A 97 -5.43 -10.52 -2.10
CA VAL A 97 -4.65 -9.95 -1.00
C VAL A 97 -4.12 -8.60 -1.45
N ILE A 98 -4.37 -7.57 -0.65
CA ILE A 98 -3.85 -6.22 -0.85
C ILE A 98 -2.84 -5.94 0.25
N ALA A 99 -1.62 -5.59 -0.13
CA ALA A 99 -0.59 -5.17 0.81
C ALA A 99 -0.03 -3.80 0.46
N THR A 100 0.50 -3.07 1.43
CA THR A 100 1.09 -1.74 1.23
C THR A 100 2.41 -1.57 1.98
N GLY A 101 3.34 -0.83 1.38
CA GLY A 101 4.63 -0.49 1.98
C GLY A 101 5.46 -1.72 2.36
N SER A 102 5.99 -1.71 3.58
CA SER A 102 6.81 -2.78 4.15
C SER A 102 6.15 -4.16 4.11
N MET A 103 4.83 -4.21 4.25
CA MET A 103 4.10 -5.47 4.31
C MET A 103 3.98 -6.19 2.97
N VAL A 104 4.33 -5.55 1.85
CA VAL A 104 4.23 -6.17 0.52
C VAL A 104 5.18 -7.34 0.36
N TYR A 105 6.43 -7.20 0.81
CA TYR A 105 7.41 -8.30 0.71
C TYR A 105 7.02 -9.51 1.56
N GLU A 106 6.67 -9.27 2.81
CA GLU A 106 6.25 -10.34 3.74
C GLU A 106 5.00 -11.06 3.22
N THR A 107 4.05 -10.29 2.70
CA THR A 107 2.83 -10.84 2.09
C THR A 107 3.16 -11.65 0.83
N LEU A 108 4.10 -11.18 -0.01
CA LEU A 108 4.55 -11.91 -1.19
C LEU A 108 5.14 -13.27 -0.81
N GLN A 109 6.00 -13.34 0.23
CA GLN A 109 6.57 -14.59 0.69
C GLN A 109 5.48 -15.55 1.19
N ALA A 110 4.54 -15.05 2.00
CA ALA A 110 3.42 -15.85 2.51
C ALA A 110 2.52 -16.39 1.38
N VAL A 111 2.20 -15.55 0.39
CA VAL A 111 1.39 -15.97 -0.76
C VAL A 111 2.10 -17.03 -1.59
N LEU A 112 3.40 -16.87 -1.85
CA LEU A 112 4.19 -17.88 -2.60
C LEU A 112 4.23 -19.22 -1.87
N GLU A 113 4.22 -19.22 -0.54
CA GLU A 113 4.15 -20.46 0.25
C GLU A 113 2.77 -21.13 0.11
N VAL A 114 1.70 -20.36 0.27
CA VAL A 114 0.31 -20.85 0.12
C VAL A 114 0.05 -21.34 -1.32
N ASP A 115 0.62 -20.71 -2.33
CA ASP A 115 0.44 -21.10 -3.74
C ASP A 115 1.11 -22.42 -4.10
N LYS A 116 2.13 -22.88 -3.35
CA LYS A 116 2.68 -24.23 -3.51
C LYS A 116 1.62 -25.32 -3.28
N ASP A 117 0.66 -25.03 -2.40
CA ASP A 117 -0.46 -25.91 -2.08
C ASP A 117 -1.70 -25.64 -2.95
N GLY A 118 -1.57 -24.87 -4.03
CA GLY A 118 -2.64 -24.56 -4.98
C GLY A 118 -3.55 -23.42 -4.55
N GLY A 119 -3.08 -22.52 -3.69
CA GLY A 119 -3.85 -21.40 -3.12
C GLY A 119 -4.36 -20.39 -4.14
N LYS A 120 -3.66 -20.17 -5.25
CA LYS A 120 -4.04 -19.25 -6.34
C LYS A 120 -4.49 -17.88 -5.86
N VAL A 121 -3.65 -17.22 -5.09
CA VAL A 121 -3.90 -15.90 -4.53
C VAL A 121 -3.53 -14.81 -5.54
N GLU A 122 -4.40 -13.81 -5.72
CA GLU A 122 -4.06 -12.58 -6.42
C GLU A 122 -3.49 -11.57 -5.44
N LEU A 123 -2.23 -11.15 -5.65
CA LEU A 123 -1.56 -10.18 -4.80
C LEU A 123 -1.47 -8.82 -5.48
N LEU A 124 -2.00 -7.81 -4.82
CA LEU A 124 -1.96 -6.41 -5.23
C LEU A 124 -1.06 -5.60 -4.28
N ASN A 125 -0.06 -4.92 -4.84
CA ASN A 125 0.70 -3.89 -4.15
C ASN A 125 -0.03 -2.55 -4.26
N LEU A 126 -0.50 -2.02 -3.14
CA LEU A 126 -1.18 -0.74 -3.05
C LEU A 126 -0.20 0.35 -2.62
N HIS A 127 0.64 0.79 -3.54
CA HIS A 127 1.62 1.85 -3.29
C HIS A 127 1.04 3.27 -3.23
N THR A 128 -0.22 3.45 -3.62
CA THR A 128 -0.97 4.72 -3.47
C THR A 128 -2.20 4.50 -2.61
N ILE A 129 -2.22 5.11 -1.44
CA ILE A 129 -3.31 4.97 -0.46
C ILE A 129 -4.43 5.98 -0.73
N LYS A 130 -4.08 7.18 -1.19
CA LYS A 130 -5.03 8.22 -1.57
C LYS A 130 -4.50 9.01 -2.78
N PRO A 131 -5.22 9.03 -3.90
CA PRO A 131 -6.44 8.26 -4.18
C PRO A 131 -6.17 6.76 -4.29
N LEU A 132 -7.15 5.93 -3.94
CA LEU A 132 -7.07 4.48 -4.13
C LEU A 132 -7.21 4.10 -5.62
N GLY A 133 -6.50 3.07 -6.03
CA GLY A 133 -6.66 2.44 -7.35
C GLY A 133 -7.94 1.60 -7.43
N LYS A 134 -9.10 2.27 -7.31
CA LYS A 134 -10.43 1.68 -7.17
C LYS A 134 -10.72 0.59 -8.22
N ASP A 135 -10.46 0.88 -9.49
CA ASP A 135 -10.83 -0.03 -10.59
C ASP A 135 -10.08 -1.36 -10.49
N GLY A 136 -8.78 -1.34 -10.25
CA GLY A 136 -7.98 -2.55 -10.11
C GLY A 136 -8.33 -3.35 -8.85
N ILE A 137 -8.70 -2.68 -7.75
CA ILE A 137 -9.19 -3.34 -6.54
C ILE A 137 -10.51 -4.06 -6.83
N LEU A 138 -11.48 -3.37 -7.42
CA LEU A 138 -12.79 -3.95 -7.71
C LEU A 138 -12.74 -5.06 -8.76
N GLU A 139 -11.89 -4.94 -9.79
CA GLU A 139 -11.66 -6.00 -10.76
C GLU A 139 -11.21 -7.29 -10.07
N SER A 140 -10.22 -7.18 -9.19
CA SER A 140 -9.68 -8.31 -8.45
C SER A 140 -10.72 -8.92 -7.49
N VAL A 141 -11.40 -8.10 -6.69
CA VAL A 141 -12.40 -8.56 -5.73
C VAL A 141 -13.60 -9.25 -6.40
N ARG A 142 -14.08 -8.71 -7.53
CA ARG A 142 -15.16 -9.36 -8.31
C ARG A 142 -14.76 -10.72 -8.83
N LYS A 143 -13.51 -10.90 -9.22
CA LYS A 143 -12.99 -12.19 -9.70
C LYS A 143 -12.88 -13.23 -8.58
N THR A 144 -12.35 -12.84 -7.43
CA THR A 144 -12.00 -13.77 -6.35
C THR A 144 -13.11 -13.95 -5.31
N GLY A 145 -14.00 -12.97 -5.16
CA GLY A 145 -15.08 -12.97 -4.16
C GLY A 145 -14.61 -12.88 -2.70
N LYS A 146 -13.31 -12.76 -2.46
CA LYS A 146 -12.71 -12.72 -1.11
C LYS A 146 -11.58 -11.72 -1.07
N LEU A 147 -11.44 -11.01 0.07
CA LEU A 147 -10.47 -9.96 0.25
C LEU A 147 -9.78 -10.06 1.60
N LEU A 148 -8.45 -9.91 1.59
CA LEU A 148 -7.61 -9.69 2.77
C LEU A 148 -6.77 -8.44 2.55
N VAL A 149 -6.65 -7.57 3.56
CA VAL A 149 -5.77 -6.40 3.53
C VAL A 149 -4.70 -6.55 4.59
N VAL A 150 -3.45 -6.29 4.18
CA VAL A 150 -2.27 -6.39 5.04
C VAL A 150 -1.57 -5.03 5.07
N GLU A 151 -1.56 -4.40 6.23
CA GLU A 151 -0.97 -3.08 6.44
C GLU A 151 -0.32 -2.95 7.81
N GLU A 152 0.60 -2.03 7.93
CA GLU A 152 1.22 -1.64 9.19
C GLU A 152 0.59 -0.33 9.69
N HIS A 153 -0.58 -0.49 10.30
CA HIS A 153 -1.44 0.59 10.81
C HIS A 153 -2.47 -0.01 11.77
N ASN A 154 -3.06 0.79 12.65
CA ASN A 154 -4.22 0.33 13.41
C ASN A 154 -5.47 0.19 12.52
N ILE A 155 -6.51 -0.48 12.99
CA ILE A 155 -7.73 -0.76 12.20
C ILE A 155 -8.55 0.49 11.87
N TRP A 156 -8.38 1.57 12.62
CA TRP A 156 -9.14 2.80 12.45
C TRP A 156 -8.46 3.75 11.47
N GLY A 157 -9.12 4.08 10.39
CA GLY A 157 -8.62 4.99 9.38
C GLY A 157 -7.53 4.41 8.47
N GLY A 158 -7.20 3.13 8.59
CA GLY A 158 -6.22 2.45 7.75
C GLY A 158 -6.67 2.23 6.29
N VAL A 159 -5.88 1.45 5.58
CA VAL A 159 -6.16 1.04 4.19
C VAL A 159 -7.33 0.06 4.17
N GLY A 160 -7.39 -0.89 5.11
CA GLY A 160 -8.44 -1.89 5.20
C GLY A 160 -9.83 -1.26 5.28
N GLU A 161 -10.01 -0.22 6.11
CA GLU A 161 -11.26 0.54 6.19
C GLU A 161 -11.61 1.21 4.84
N SER A 162 -10.63 1.83 4.18
CA SER A 162 -10.86 2.50 2.91
C SER A 162 -11.23 1.53 1.78
N VAL A 163 -10.59 0.36 1.74
CA VAL A 163 -10.86 -0.70 0.77
C VAL A 163 -12.22 -1.33 1.06
N SER A 164 -12.54 -1.63 2.32
CA SER A 164 -13.85 -2.15 2.73
C SER A 164 -14.99 -1.25 2.30
N ARG A 165 -14.83 0.07 2.49
CA ARG A 165 -15.82 1.05 2.04
C ARG A 165 -16.03 1.00 0.52
N ILE A 166 -14.94 1.00 -0.27
CA ILE A 166 -15.04 0.93 -1.75
C ILE A 166 -15.74 -0.35 -2.19
N VAL A 167 -15.44 -1.49 -1.55
CA VAL A 167 -16.08 -2.76 -1.87
C VAL A 167 -17.56 -2.70 -1.52
N ALA A 168 -17.93 -2.26 -0.32
CA ALA A 168 -19.33 -2.15 0.11
C ALA A 168 -20.17 -1.20 -0.78
N GLU A 169 -19.57 -0.10 -1.27
CA GLU A 169 -20.24 0.84 -2.16
C GLU A 169 -20.45 0.32 -3.59
N ASN A 170 -19.65 -0.65 -4.08
CA ASN A 170 -19.61 -1.03 -5.49
C ASN A 170 -19.80 -2.53 -5.75
N HIS A 171 -19.74 -3.35 -4.72
CA HIS A 171 -19.90 -4.80 -4.79
C HIS A 171 -20.40 -5.33 -3.44
N PRO A 172 -21.64 -4.95 -3.04
CA PRO A 172 -22.23 -5.34 -1.77
C PRO A 172 -22.60 -6.83 -1.72
#